data_ea8c82756d0882bc5f8805610990ea4d
#
_entry.id   ea8c82756d0882bc5f8805610990ea4d
#
_cell.length_a   1.000
_cell.length_b   1.000
_cell.length_c   1.000
_cell.angle_alpha   90.00
_cell.angle_beta   90.00
_cell.angle_gamma   90.00
#
_symmetry.space_group_name_H-M   'P 1'
#
loop_
_entity.id
_entity.type
_entity.pdbx_description
1 polymer ?
#
loop_
_entity_poly.entity_id
_entity_poly.type
_entity_poly.pdbx_seq_one_letter_code
_entity_poly.pdbx_strand_id
1 'polypeptide(L)'
;MEIFKKVFSRKEYIQNQIDRSNDKFEYCKVSYNHVLNWYNILKNEKLLNTKNICCLGSRNGREVDLFRIIFNNYFISKLVKLTEIRKNGWSNILNFLLDYKRSSLSLSTSQINVNGVEINPIGERKDTLIASFDELPEDWENKYDLIYSNSFDQSMDPKKTSLEWKRILKNNGIIIFSFSFNKDPTKTDPVGGLKYKDVYELFGGEIIYYNKYGSNYSDLILKLSK
;
A
#
# COMPACT_ATOMS: atom_id res chain seq x y z
N MET A 1 19.44 10.21 -0.74
CA MET A 1 18.97 8.89 -0.28
C MET A 1 20.17 7.97 -0.07
N GLU A 2 20.36 7.47 1.14
CA GLU A 2 21.37 6.44 1.43
C GLU A 2 20.77 5.07 1.17
N ILE A 3 21.54 4.19 0.54
CA ILE A 3 21.13 2.80 0.28
C ILE A 3 22.11 1.90 1.02
N PHE A 4 21.60 0.83 1.59
CA PHE A 4 22.42 -0.17 2.27
C PHE A 4 23.45 -0.77 1.30
N LYS A 5 24.73 -0.50 1.54
CA LYS A 5 25.82 -0.80 0.59
C LYS A 5 26.24 -2.28 0.55
N LYS A 6 25.69 -3.14 1.42
CA LYS A 6 26.03 -4.56 1.39
C LYS A 6 25.35 -5.20 0.19
N VAL A 7 26.15 -5.64 -0.77
CA VAL A 7 25.64 -6.36 -1.95
C VAL A 7 25.04 -7.69 -1.51
N PHE A 8 23.73 -7.83 -1.65
CA PHE A 8 23.04 -9.12 -1.56
C PHE A 8 22.81 -9.66 -2.96
N SER A 9 22.83 -10.97 -3.09
CA SER A 9 22.21 -11.57 -4.25
C SER A 9 20.68 -11.35 -4.20
N ARG A 10 20.03 -11.33 -5.36
CA ARG A 10 18.56 -11.23 -5.42
C ARG A 10 17.87 -12.34 -4.60
N LYS A 11 18.46 -13.55 -4.60
CA LYS A 11 17.94 -14.68 -3.83
C LYS A 11 18.00 -14.42 -2.32
N GLU A 12 19.12 -13.89 -1.81
CA GLU A 12 19.26 -13.53 -0.40
C GLU A 12 18.29 -12.40 -0.01
N TYR A 13 18.11 -11.41 -0.87
CA TYR A 13 17.14 -10.35 -0.64
C TYR A 13 15.72 -10.92 -0.51
N ILE A 14 15.27 -11.73 -1.48
CA ILE A 14 13.94 -12.35 -1.44
C ILE A 14 13.76 -13.15 -0.15
N GLN A 15 14.75 -13.96 0.23
CA GLN A 15 14.67 -14.74 1.46
C GLN A 15 14.57 -13.85 2.71
N ASN A 16 15.37 -12.78 2.79
CA ASN A 16 15.29 -11.82 3.91
C ASN A 16 13.90 -11.16 4.00
N GLN A 17 13.25 -10.86 2.87
CA GLN A 17 11.90 -10.28 2.86
C GLN A 17 10.85 -11.31 3.30
N ILE A 18 10.97 -12.57 2.86
CA ILE A 18 10.08 -13.67 3.28
C ILE A 18 10.19 -13.88 4.79
N ASP A 19 11.41 -14.01 5.33
CA ASP A 19 11.64 -14.23 6.76
C ASP A 19 11.04 -13.08 7.59
N ARG A 20 11.29 -11.84 7.18
CA ARG A 20 10.69 -10.64 7.82
C ARG A 20 9.17 -10.64 7.75
N SER A 21 8.61 -11.02 6.61
CA SER A 21 7.15 -11.07 6.41
C SER A 21 6.53 -12.13 7.33
N ASN A 22 7.19 -13.29 7.50
CA ASN A 22 6.75 -14.34 8.44
C ASN A 22 6.73 -13.84 9.88
N ASP A 23 7.81 -13.18 10.34
CA ASP A 23 7.92 -12.66 11.71
C ASP A 23 6.84 -11.60 12.03
N LYS A 24 6.35 -10.90 11.03
CA LYS A 24 5.39 -9.80 11.17
C LYS A 24 4.07 -10.03 10.44
N PHE A 25 3.73 -11.29 10.15
CA PHE A 25 2.60 -11.59 9.27
C PHE A 25 1.27 -10.94 9.73
N GLU A 26 1.01 -10.97 11.03
CA GLU A 26 -0.20 -10.38 11.62
C GLU A 26 -0.15 -8.84 11.74
N TYR A 27 1.01 -8.22 11.53
CA TYR A 27 1.13 -6.78 11.66
C TYR A 27 0.63 -6.06 10.38
N CYS A 28 -0.26 -5.10 10.58
CA CYS A 28 -0.67 -4.13 9.56
C CYS A 28 -0.38 -2.72 10.06
N LYS A 29 0.44 -1.97 9.32
CA LYS A 29 0.83 -0.60 9.70
C LYS A 29 -0.34 0.37 9.57
N VAL A 30 -1.21 0.12 8.60
CA VAL A 30 -2.30 1.01 8.22
C VAL A 30 -3.56 0.65 8.95
N SER A 31 -4.19 1.64 9.56
CA SER A 31 -5.51 1.50 10.17
C SER A 31 -6.62 1.97 9.22
N TYR A 32 -7.84 1.62 9.56
CA TYR A 32 -9.03 2.14 8.93
C TYR A 32 -9.04 3.68 8.84
N ASN A 33 -8.65 4.37 9.91
CA ASN A 33 -8.63 5.83 9.96
C ASN A 33 -7.60 6.45 8.99
N HIS A 34 -6.45 5.81 8.77
CA HIS A 34 -5.48 6.25 7.76
C HIS A 34 -6.10 6.23 6.35
N VAL A 35 -6.67 5.09 5.94
CA VAL A 35 -7.27 4.95 4.61
C VAL A 35 -8.48 5.88 4.43
N LEU A 36 -9.31 6.05 5.47
CA LEU A 36 -10.43 6.98 5.44
C LEU A 36 -9.97 8.44 5.29
N ASN A 37 -8.89 8.82 5.97
CA ASN A 37 -8.31 10.15 5.84
C ASN A 37 -7.84 10.40 4.39
N TRP A 38 -7.08 9.46 3.81
CA TRP A 38 -6.64 9.57 2.41
C TRP A 38 -7.82 9.62 1.43
N TYR A 39 -8.85 8.79 1.64
CA TYR A 39 -10.08 8.84 0.86
C TYR A 39 -10.74 10.23 0.91
N ASN A 40 -10.83 10.84 2.10
CA ASN A 40 -11.42 12.16 2.27
C ASN A 40 -10.57 13.25 1.59
N ILE A 41 -9.25 13.18 1.67
CA ILE A 41 -8.34 14.08 0.96
C ILE A 41 -8.59 13.99 -0.55
N LEU A 42 -8.54 12.78 -1.13
CA LEU A 42 -8.79 12.57 -2.55
C LEU A 42 -10.17 13.03 -2.99
N LYS A 43 -11.19 12.86 -2.13
CA LYS A 43 -12.55 13.34 -2.37
C LYS A 43 -12.61 14.86 -2.43
N ASN A 44 -11.99 15.56 -1.49
CA ASN A 44 -11.96 17.00 -1.42
C ASN A 44 -11.22 17.62 -2.61
N GLU A 45 -10.14 16.97 -3.05
CA GLU A 45 -9.37 17.34 -4.24
C GLU A 45 -10.02 16.89 -5.56
N LYS A 46 -11.23 16.29 -5.52
CA LYS A 46 -11.96 15.77 -6.69
C LYS A 46 -11.18 14.73 -7.51
N LEU A 47 -10.35 13.93 -6.82
CA LEU A 47 -9.47 12.90 -7.40
C LEU A 47 -10.02 11.47 -7.26
N LEU A 48 -11.28 11.30 -6.83
CA LEU A 48 -11.91 9.97 -6.62
C LEU A 48 -12.49 9.34 -7.91
N ASN A 49 -11.82 9.46 -9.05
CA ASN A 49 -12.20 8.68 -10.24
C ASN A 49 -11.43 7.35 -10.30
N THR A 50 -11.39 6.64 -9.17
CA THR A 50 -10.58 5.44 -8.96
C THR A 50 -11.42 4.20 -9.22
N LYS A 51 -10.97 3.31 -10.11
CA LYS A 51 -11.58 2.01 -10.40
C LYS A 51 -10.68 0.84 -10.04
N ASN A 52 -9.37 1.02 -10.17
CA ASN A 52 -8.38 -0.02 -9.89
C ASN A 52 -7.33 0.49 -8.90
N ILE A 53 -7.15 -0.22 -7.80
CA ILE A 53 -6.18 0.08 -6.74
C ILE A 53 -5.20 -1.08 -6.61
N CYS A 54 -3.90 -0.78 -6.43
CA CYS A 54 -2.87 -1.76 -6.13
C CYS A 54 -2.18 -1.44 -4.80
N CYS A 55 -2.14 -2.41 -3.89
CA CYS A 55 -1.41 -2.34 -2.64
C CYS A 55 -0.10 -3.13 -2.78
N LEU A 56 1.04 -2.45 -2.82
CA LEU A 56 2.36 -3.05 -3.04
C LEU A 56 3.06 -3.34 -1.71
N GLY A 57 3.43 -4.61 -1.47
CA GLY A 57 3.94 -5.12 -0.20
C GLY A 57 2.82 -5.33 0.82
N SER A 58 1.72 -5.98 0.40
CA SER A 58 0.46 -6.05 1.16
C SER A 58 0.45 -7.12 2.25
N ARG A 59 1.53 -7.89 2.40
CA ARG A 59 1.74 -8.96 3.39
C ARG A 59 0.53 -9.90 3.53
N ASN A 60 -0.31 -9.71 4.54
CA ASN A 60 -1.51 -10.53 4.78
C ASN A 60 -2.78 -9.99 4.09
N GLY A 61 -2.66 -8.93 3.29
CA GLY A 61 -3.75 -8.34 2.53
C GLY A 61 -4.73 -7.48 3.34
N ARG A 62 -4.42 -7.12 4.59
CA ARG A 62 -5.28 -6.22 5.39
C ARG A 62 -5.40 -4.84 4.76
N GLU A 63 -4.35 -4.33 4.16
CA GLU A 63 -4.40 -3.06 3.40
C GLU A 63 -5.39 -3.18 2.23
N VAL A 64 -5.33 -4.27 1.47
CA VAL A 64 -6.27 -4.56 0.36
C VAL A 64 -7.71 -4.52 0.85
N ASP A 65 -7.99 -5.18 1.99
CA ASP A 65 -9.33 -5.21 2.58
C ASP A 65 -9.78 -3.81 3.03
N LEU A 66 -8.91 -3.03 3.66
CA LEU A 66 -9.22 -1.66 4.12
C LEU A 66 -9.54 -0.73 2.94
N PHE A 67 -8.73 -0.75 1.88
CA PHE A 67 -9.01 0.03 0.68
C PHE A 67 -10.32 -0.41 0.03
N ARG A 68 -10.57 -1.72 -0.07
CA ARG A 68 -11.82 -2.25 -0.63
C ARG A 68 -13.05 -1.80 0.14
N ILE A 69 -13.02 -1.88 1.48
CA ILE A 69 -14.13 -1.47 2.33
C ILE A 69 -14.42 0.03 2.16
N ILE A 70 -13.39 0.86 2.23
CA ILE A 70 -13.58 2.31 2.24
C ILE A 70 -13.97 2.84 0.87
N PHE A 71 -13.33 2.35 -0.20
CA PHE A 71 -13.59 2.86 -1.54
C PHE A 71 -14.85 2.29 -2.18
N ASN A 72 -15.29 1.07 -1.84
CA ASN A 72 -16.51 0.47 -2.41
C ASN A 72 -17.77 0.75 -1.59
N ASN A 73 -17.67 1.06 -0.30
CA ASN A 73 -18.87 1.11 0.53
C ASN A 73 -18.72 2.02 1.76
N TYR A 74 -19.05 3.28 1.57
CA TYR A 74 -19.02 4.28 2.63
C TYR A 74 -19.93 3.96 3.83
N PHE A 75 -21.02 3.19 3.65
CA PHE A 75 -21.92 2.83 4.74
C PHE A 75 -21.27 1.78 5.68
N ILE A 76 -20.67 0.74 5.11
CA ILE A 76 -19.90 -0.26 5.90
C ILE A 76 -18.70 0.42 6.58
N SER A 77 -18.10 1.41 5.94
CA SER A 77 -17.01 2.17 6.54
C SER A 77 -17.41 2.89 7.82
N LYS A 78 -18.65 3.38 7.93
CA LYS A 78 -19.17 3.98 9.18
C LYS A 78 -19.40 2.94 10.27
N LEU A 79 -19.88 1.75 9.93
CA LEU A 79 -20.06 0.65 10.89
C LEU A 79 -18.72 0.17 11.46
N VAL A 80 -17.70 0.03 10.60
CA VAL A 80 -16.33 -0.34 11.02
C VAL A 80 -15.76 0.70 11.98
N LYS A 81 -15.95 1.99 11.72
CA LYS A 81 -15.54 3.06 12.65
C LYS A 81 -16.19 2.96 14.03
N LEU A 82 -17.46 2.59 14.09
CA LEU A 82 -18.15 2.38 15.36
C LEU A 82 -17.60 1.18 16.14
N THR A 83 -17.09 0.16 15.45
CA THR A 83 -16.50 -1.03 16.06
C THR A 83 -15.06 -0.79 16.54
N GLU A 84 -14.25 0.02 15.86
CA GLU A 84 -12.90 0.42 16.32
C GLU A 84 -12.95 1.26 17.61
N ILE A 85 -14.01 2.04 17.81
CA ILE A 85 -14.18 2.89 19.01
C ILE A 85 -14.47 2.06 20.26
N ARG A 86 -15.05 0.89 20.14
CA ARG A 86 -15.31 -0.03 21.25
C ARG A 86 -14.18 -1.05 21.37
N LYS A 87 -13.06 -0.65 21.96
CA LYS A 87 -11.95 -1.56 22.30
C LYS A 87 -12.45 -2.67 23.23
N ASN A 88 -12.22 -3.90 22.87
CA ASN A 88 -12.33 -5.19 23.56
C ASN A 88 -13.50 -6.06 23.04
N GLY A 89 -13.17 -6.96 22.15
CA GLY A 89 -14.05 -8.07 21.72
C GLY A 89 -14.58 -8.01 20.28
N TRP A 90 -14.39 -6.90 19.58
CA TRP A 90 -14.95 -6.72 18.23
C TRP A 90 -13.98 -7.03 17.06
N SER A 91 -12.73 -7.37 17.33
CA SER A 91 -11.78 -7.83 16.30
C SER A 91 -12.30 -9.05 15.54
N ASN A 92 -12.99 -9.96 16.26
CA ASN A 92 -13.61 -11.15 15.67
C ASN A 92 -14.80 -10.81 14.78
N ILE A 93 -15.59 -9.79 15.13
CA ILE A 93 -16.72 -9.34 14.30
C ILE A 93 -16.22 -8.59 13.06
N LEU A 94 -15.16 -7.80 13.19
CA LEU A 94 -14.54 -7.15 12.05
C LEU A 94 -13.95 -8.18 11.07
N ASN A 95 -13.23 -9.18 11.59
CA ASN A 95 -12.73 -10.29 10.80
C ASN A 95 -13.87 -11.08 10.15
N PHE A 96 -14.95 -11.35 10.88
CA PHE A 96 -16.15 -12.01 10.36
C PHE A 96 -16.82 -11.18 9.26
N LEU A 97 -16.97 -9.86 9.42
CA LEU A 97 -17.52 -8.97 8.39
C LEU A 97 -16.62 -8.87 7.17
N LEU A 98 -15.30 -8.89 7.36
CA LEU A 98 -14.32 -8.93 6.29
C LEU A 98 -14.37 -10.29 5.56
N ASP A 99 -14.46 -11.38 6.28
CA ASP A 99 -14.58 -12.74 5.73
C ASP A 99 -15.94 -12.98 5.07
N TYR A 100 -17.02 -12.46 5.64
CA TYR A 100 -18.36 -12.50 5.05
C TYR A 100 -18.41 -11.73 3.72
N LYS A 101 -17.72 -10.57 3.64
CA LYS A 101 -17.61 -9.82 2.39
C LYS A 101 -16.71 -10.49 1.34
N ARG A 102 -15.77 -11.34 1.75
CA ARG A 102 -15.00 -12.20 0.84
C ARG A 102 -15.90 -13.22 0.12
N SER A 103 -17.01 -13.64 0.73
CA SER A 103 -17.84 -14.74 0.23
C SER A 103 -19.12 -14.33 -0.47
N SER A 104 -19.70 -13.14 -0.26
CA SER A 104 -21.11 -12.97 -0.58
C SER A 104 -21.65 -11.59 -1.00
N LEU A 105 -20.88 -10.51 -1.09
CA LEU A 105 -21.45 -9.20 -1.39
C LEU A 105 -20.98 -8.58 -2.71
N SER A 106 -21.68 -8.94 -3.77
CA SER A 106 -21.85 -8.14 -4.98
C SER A 106 -23.00 -7.12 -4.75
N LEU A 107 -22.76 -6.02 -4.07
CA LEU A 107 -23.80 -5.01 -3.80
C LEU A 107 -23.42 -3.58 -4.25
N SER A 108 -22.60 -3.43 -5.26
CA SER A 108 -22.29 -2.11 -5.82
C SER A 108 -22.24 -2.16 -7.34
N THR A 109 -22.95 -1.27 -7.99
CA THR A 109 -22.96 -1.08 -9.44
C THR A 109 -21.66 -0.50 -10.01
N SER A 110 -20.72 -0.08 -9.16
CA SER A 110 -19.35 0.31 -9.53
C SER A 110 -18.35 -0.38 -8.62
N GLN A 111 -17.97 -1.60 -8.97
CA GLN A 111 -16.99 -2.35 -8.20
C GLN A 111 -15.59 -1.80 -8.44
N ILE A 112 -14.99 -1.22 -7.38
CA ILE A 112 -13.57 -0.87 -7.39
C ILE A 112 -12.76 -2.13 -7.15
N ASN A 113 -11.85 -2.43 -8.07
CA ASN A 113 -10.94 -3.57 -7.95
C ASN A 113 -9.76 -3.17 -7.08
N VAL A 114 -9.48 -3.96 -6.06
CA VAL A 114 -8.32 -3.77 -5.19
C VAL A 114 -7.49 -5.04 -5.20
N ASN A 115 -6.24 -4.94 -5.64
CA ASN A 115 -5.29 -6.04 -5.72
C ASN A 115 -4.12 -5.80 -4.76
N GLY A 116 -3.55 -6.87 -4.25
CA GLY A 116 -2.30 -6.88 -3.51
C GLY A 116 -1.14 -7.43 -4.35
N VAL A 117 0.08 -7.03 -3.98
CA VAL A 117 1.32 -7.68 -4.41
C VAL A 117 2.11 -8.02 -3.16
N GLU A 118 2.55 -9.25 -3.03
CA GLU A 118 3.33 -9.73 -1.90
C GLU A 118 4.42 -10.70 -2.38
N ILE A 119 5.62 -10.58 -1.81
CA ILE A 119 6.75 -11.44 -2.18
C ILE A 119 6.71 -12.79 -1.45
N ASN A 120 6.05 -12.84 -0.29
CA ASN A 120 5.95 -14.03 0.54
C ASN A 120 4.74 -14.89 0.13
N PRO A 121 4.95 -16.18 -0.28
CA PRO A 121 3.86 -17.07 -0.66
C PRO A 121 2.78 -17.28 0.41
N ILE A 122 3.11 -17.13 1.70
CA ILE A 122 2.11 -17.25 2.78
C ILE A 122 1.00 -16.18 2.67
N GLY A 123 1.29 -15.07 1.98
CA GLY A 123 0.32 -14.00 1.69
C GLY A 123 -0.59 -14.28 0.49
N GLU A 124 -0.57 -15.50 -0.06
CA GLU A 124 -1.37 -15.86 -1.23
C GLU A 124 -2.87 -15.71 -0.96
N ARG A 125 -3.54 -14.98 -1.87
CA ARG A 125 -4.98 -14.73 -1.86
C ARG A 125 -5.46 -14.60 -3.31
N LYS A 126 -6.76 -14.77 -3.54
CA LYS A 126 -7.35 -14.58 -4.88
C LYS A 126 -7.12 -13.19 -5.49
N ASP A 127 -6.91 -12.18 -4.64
CA ASP A 127 -6.72 -10.79 -4.99
C ASP A 127 -5.27 -10.31 -4.76
N THR A 128 -4.34 -11.22 -4.49
CA THR A 128 -2.93 -10.92 -4.24
C THR A 128 -2.04 -11.71 -5.20
N LEU A 129 -1.23 -10.99 -5.97
CA LEU A 129 -0.18 -11.57 -6.80
C LEU A 129 1.05 -11.86 -5.94
N ILE A 130 1.55 -13.10 -6.00
CA ILE A 130 2.83 -13.43 -5.38
C ILE A 130 3.95 -13.07 -6.36
N ALA A 131 4.56 -11.91 -6.12
CA ALA A 131 5.63 -11.35 -6.95
C ALA A 131 6.44 -10.30 -6.19
N SER A 132 7.64 -9.97 -6.71
CA SER A 132 8.33 -8.75 -6.28
C SER A 132 7.64 -7.53 -6.88
N PHE A 133 7.47 -6.46 -6.10
CA PHE A 133 6.92 -5.21 -6.60
C PHE A 133 7.88 -4.45 -7.55
N ASP A 134 9.10 -4.95 -7.73
CA ASP A 134 10.09 -4.44 -8.69
C ASP A 134 9.95 -5.05 -10.10
N GLU A 135 9.12 -6.11 -10.22
CA GLU A 135 8.91 -6.86 -11.47
C GLU A 135 7.46 -7.35 -11.50
N LEU A 136 6.62 -6.54 -12.11
CA LEU A 136 5.18 -6.77 -12.20
C LEU A 136 4.81 -7.24 -13.62
N PRO A 137 3.67 -7.92 -13.82
CA PRO A 137 3.26 -8.40 -15.11
C PRO A 137 3.24 -7.30 -16.17
N GLU A 138 3.64 -7.64 -17.41
CA GLU A 138 3.69 -6.68 -18.52
C GLU A 138 2.31 -6.11 -18.85
N ASP A 139 1.26 -6.93 -18.76
CA ASP A 139 -0.14 -6.55 -18.97
C ASP A 139 -0.70 -5.58 -17.90
N TRP A 140 0.12 -5.22 -16.90
CA TRP A 140 -0.24 -4.24 -15.89
C TRP A 140 0.10 -2.79 -16.30
N GLU A 141 0.66 -2.57 -17.46
CA GLU A 141 0.93 -1.22 -17.97
C GLU A 141 -0.35 -0.37 -17.98
N ASN A 142 -0.29 0.85 -17.39
CA ASN A 142 -1.41 1.79 -17.28
C ASN A 142 -2.72 1.18 -16.71
N LYS A 143 -2.61 0.24 -15.79
CA LYS A 143 -3.74 -0.52 -15.24
C LYS A 143 -4.39 0.16 -14.03
N TYR A 144 -3.58 0.75 -13.15
CA TYR A 144 -4.05 1.23 -11.85
C TYR A 144 -4.26 2.74 -11.82
N ASP A 145 -5.37 3.16 -11.20
CA ASP A 145 -5.67 4.57 -10.95
C ASP A 145 -5.00 5.05 -9.67
N LEU A 146 -4.80 4.12 -8.70
CA LEU A 146 -4.17 4.38 -7.43
C LEU A 146 -3.24 3.23 -7.03
N ILE A 147 -2.05 3.59 -6.57
CA ILE A 147 -1.08 2.68 -5.93
C ILE A 147 -0.92 3.12 -4.47
N TYR A 148 -0.91 2.16 -3.56
CA TYR A 148 -0.54 2.35 -2.17
C TYR A 148 0.65 1.49 -1.81
N SER A 149 1.59 2.02 -1.02
CA SER A 149 2.64 1.22 -0.40
C SER A 149 3.17 1.85 0.90
N ASN A 150 3.50 0.97 1.82
CA ASN A 150 4.30 1.28 3.02
C ASN A 150 5.64 0.54 3.02
N SER A 151 6.05 0.01 1.87
CA SER A 151 7.18 -0.91 1.72
C SER A 151 8.23 -0.43 0.71
N PHE A 152 8.17 0.83 0.27
CA PHE A 152 9.15 1.37 -0.69
C PHE A 152 10.58 1.40 -0.12
N ASP A 153 10.73 1.52 1.20
CA ASP A 153 11.99 1.42 1.94
C ASP A 153 12.67 0.03 1.81
N GLN A 154 11.91 -0.97 1.37
CA GLN A 154 12.40 -2.33 1.13
C GLN A 154 12.98 -2.53 -0.28
N SER A 155 12.90 -1.55 -1.17
CA SER A 155 13.44 -1.67 -2.52
C SER A 155 14.96 -1.84 -2.52
N MET A 156 15.47 -2.75 -3.35
CA MET A 156 16.91 -2.89 -3.61
C MET A 156 17.42 -1.82 -4.59
N ASP A 157 16.59 -1.46 -5.55
CA ASP A 157 16.85 -0.43 -6.57
C ASP A 157 15.66 0.52 -6.66
N PRO A 158 15.65 1.60 -5.86
CA PRO A 158 14.55 2.55 -5.85
C PRO A 158 14.28 3.22 -7.20
N LYS A 159 15.30 3.35 -8.06
CA LYS A 159 15.11 3.89 -9.41
C LYS A 159 14.33 2.92 -10.28
N LYS A 160 14.75 1.64 -10.31
CA LYS A 160 14.03 0.58 -11.04
C LYS A 160 12.60 0.45 -10.49
N THR A 161 12.44 0.37 -9.18
CA THR A 161 11.13 0.29 -8.53
C THR A 161 10.24 1.47 -8.89
N SER A 162 10.76 2.69 -8.89
CA SER A 162 9.97 3.87 -9.23
C SER A 162 9.52 3.86 -10.69
N LEU A 163 10.34 3.38 -11.61
CA LEU A 163 9.97 3.23 -13.02
C LEU A 163 8.88 2.18 -13.20
N GLU A 164 8.99 1.06 -12.48
CA GLU A 164 8.01 -0.01 -12.54
C GLU A 164 6.64 0.43 -11.98
N TRP A 165 6.62 1.14 -10.87
CA TRP A 165 5.37 1.67 -10.30
C TRP A 165 4.74 2.74 -11.19
N LYS A 166 5.58 3.60 -11.83
CA LYS A 166 5.08 4.53 -12.85
C LYS A 166 4.50 3.79 -14.05
N ARG A 167 5.12 2.69 -14.50
CA ARG A 167 4.64 1.91 -15.64
C ARG A 167 3.23 1.40 -15.42
N ILE A 168 2.96 0.82 -14.26
CA ILE A 168 1.64 0.22 -13.94
C ILE A 168 0.58 1.27 -13.58
N LEU A 169 0.99 2.49 -13.18
CA LEU A 169 0.06 3.57 -12.87
C LEU A 169 -0.43 4.23 -14.16
N LYS A 170 -1.68 4.62 -14.22
CA LYS A 170 -2.25 5.42 -15.32
C LYS A 170 -1.69 6.85 -15.33
N ASN A 171 -1.85 7.53 -16.46
CA ASN A 171 -1.62 8.98 -16.51
C ASN A 171 -2.59 9.70 -15.56
N ASN A 172 -2.10 10.69 -14.83
CA ASN A 172 -2.82 11.36 -13.74
C ASN A 172 -3.22 10.44 -12.59
N GLY A 173 -2.58 9.27 -12.47
CA GLY A 173 -2.80 8.35 -11.37
C GLY A 173 -2.18 8.83 -10.06
N ILE A 174 -2.63 8.23 -8.97
CA ILE A 174 -2.26 8.61 -7.61
C ILE A 174 -1.35 7.57 -6.99
N ILE A 175 -0.28 8.01 -6.31
CA ILE A 175 0.48 7.14 -5.41
C ILE A 175 0.35 7.67 -3.97
N ILE A 176 0.01 6.77 -3.06
CA ILE A 176 0.00 7.01 -1.61
C ILE A 176 1.15 6.25 -0.99
N PHE A 177 2.05 6.96 -0.35
CA PHE A 177 3.15 6.40 0.42
C PHE A 177 2.91 6.59 1.91
N SER A 178 3.20 5.54 2.69
CA SER A 178 3.32 5.64 4.15
C SER A 178 4.69 5.10 4.56
N PHE A 179 5.61 5.95 5.01
CA PHE A 179 7.01 5.59 5.21
C PHE A 179 7.60 6.11 6.53
N SER A 180 8.70 5.46 6.95
CA SER A 180 9.54 5.95 8.05
C SER A 180 10.60 6.91 7.51
N PHE A 181 10.90 8.00 8.26
CA PHE A 181 11.92 8.95 7.84
C PHE A 181 13.16 8.99 8.75
N ASN A 182 13.12 8.41 9.95
CA ASN A 182 14.26 8.30 10.87
C ASN A 182 14.61 6.83 11.08
N LYS A 183 15.28 6.23 10.09
CA LYS A 183 15.66 4.82 10.14
C LYS A 183 16.90 4.59 9.30
N ASP A 184 17.89 3.92 9.87
CA ASP A 184 19.06 3.51 9.13
C ASP A 184 18.74 2.39 8.14
N PRO A 185 19.41 2.37 6.99
CA PRO A 185 19.31 1.27 6.04
C PRO A 185 19.71 -0.06 6.68
N THR A 186 18.94 -1.11 6.38
CA THR A 186 19.18 -2.46 6.88
C THR A 186 19.08 -3.48 5.74
N LYS A 187 19.44 -4.74 6.01
CA LYS A 187 19.28 -5.83 5.03
C LYS A 187 17.83 -6.07 4.58
N THR A 188 16.86 -5.72 5.41
CA THR A 188 15.42 -5.87 5.10
C THR A 188 14.75 -4.59 4.64
N ASP A 189 15.36 -3.45 4.93
CA ASP A 189 14.92 -2.12 4.51
C ASP A 189 16.13 -1.40 3.88
N PRO A 190 16.55 -1.77 2.67
CA PRO A 190 17.81 -1.28 2.08
C PRO A 190 17.86 0.23 1.88
N VAL A 191 16.72 0.87 1.69
CA VAL A 191 16.61 2.33 1.55
C VAL A 191 16.63 3.02 2.91
N GLY A 192 16.14 2.35 3.97
CA GLY A 192 16.05 2.94 5.30
C GLY A 192 15.01 4.04 5.41
N GLY A 193 15.36 5.12 6.11
CA GLY A 193 14.46 6.26 6.31
C GLY A 193 14.34 7.11 5.04
N LEU A 194 13.11 7.27 4.55
CA LEU A 194 12.79 8.06 3.38
C LEU A 194 12.42 9.49 3.77
N LYS A 195 12.97 10.46 3.06
CA LYS A 195 12.47 11.84 3.08
C LYS A 195 11.52 12.04 1.91
N TYR A 196 10.50 12.88 2.07
CA TYR A 196 9.56 13.15 0.98
C TYR A 196 10.26 13.67 -0.29
N LYS A 197 11.37 14.39 -0.13
CA LYS A 197 12.19 14.90 -1.25
C LYS A 197 12.80 13.76 -2.06
N ASP A 198 13.32 12.72 -1.42
CA ASP A 198 13.90 11.55 -2.11
C ASP A 198 12.82 10.84 -2.95
N VAL A 199 11.62 10.68 -2.39
CA VAL A 199 10.48 10.09 -3.12
C VAL A 199 10.07 11.00 -4.28
N TYR A 200 9.98 12.31 -4.04
CA TYR A 200 9.63 13.28 -5.07
C TYR A 200 10.64 13.32 -6.23
N GLU A 201 11.94 13.23 -5.95
CA GLU A 201 12.99 13.16 -6.98
C GLU A 201 12.86 11.92 -7.86
N LEU A 202 12.42 10.78 -7.30
CA LEU A 202 12.23 9.53 -8.04
C LEU A 202 10.94 9.51 -8.86
N PHE A 203 9.85 10.01 -8.30
CA PHE A 203 8.52 9.90 -8.89
C PHE A 203 8.10 11.16 -9.65
N GLY A 204 8.47 12.34 -9.18
CA GLY A 204 7.99 13.61 -9.70
C GLY A 204 6.52 13.84 -9.37
N GLY A 205 5.85 14.65 -10.19
CA GLY A 205 4.42 14.89 -10.10
C GLY A 205 4.04 16.06 -9.18
N GLU A 206 2.76 16.10 -8.80
CA GLU A 206 2.17 17.10 -7.91
C GLU A 206 2.02 16.51 -6.51
N ILE A 207 2.44 17.23 -5.47
CA ILE A 207 2.21 16.85 -4.08
C ILE A 207 0.81 17.29 -3.69
N ILE A 208 -0.10 16.33 -3.53
CA ILE A 208 -1.48 16.57 -3.08
C ILE A 208 -1.54 16.69 -1.56
N TYR A 209 -0.75 15.87 -0.86
CA TYR A 209 -0.74 15.85 0.60
C TYR A 209 0.59 15.36 1.13
N TYR A 210 1.06 15.98 2.20
CA TYR A 210 2.19 15.52 2.98
C TYR A 210 1.93 15.80 4.46
N ASN A 211 2.10 14.79 5.31
CA ASN A 211 2.00 14.94 6.75
C ASN A 211 2.99 14.05 7.49
N LYS A 212 3.50 14.54 8.60
CA LYS A 212 4.33 13.78 9.54
C LYS A 212 3.51 13.39 10.75
N TYR A 213 3.67 12.12 11.18
CA TYR A 213 3.04 11.59 12.38
C TYR A 213 4.12 11.25 13.42
N GLY A 214 4.11 11.98 14.53
CA GLY A 214 5.13 11.80 15.56
C GLY A 214 6.54 12.03 15.04
N SER A 215 7.51 11.29 15.59
CA SER A 215 8.92 11.45 15.29
C SER A 215 9.42 10.63 14.08
N ASN A 216 8.64 9.66 13.60
CA ASN A 216 9.21 8.63 12.72
C ASN A 216 8.41 8.32 11.44
N TYR A 217 7.17 8.79 11.30
CA TYR A 217 6.31 8.38 10.17
C TYR A 217 5.77 9.56 9.39
N SER A 218 5.61 9.35 8.09
CA SER A 218 5.00 10.33 7.17
C SER A 218 4.10 9.63 6.18
N ASP A 219 3.07 10.37 5.73
CA ASP A 219 2.29 10.04 4.55
C ASP A 219 2.52 11.08 3.46
N LEU A 220 2.61 10.62 2.23
CA LEU A 220 2.75 11.44 1.04
C LEU A 220 1.77 10.96 -0.04
N ILE A 221 1.00 11.87 -0.60
CA ILE A 221 0.15 11.60 -1.76
C ILE A 221 0.67 12.39 -2.93
N LEU A 222 1.02 11.69 -4.01
CA LEU A 222 1.47 12.27 -5.27
C LEU A 222 0.46 11.98 -6.38
N LYS A 223 0.21 12.97 -7.24
CA LYS A 223 -0.46 12.79 -8.52
C LYS A 223 0.57 12.86 -9.63
N LEU A 224 0.67 11.82 -10.44
CA LEU A 224 1.69 11.72 -11.49
C LEU A 224 1.09 12.01 -12.86
N SER A 225 1.64 13.01 -13.54
CA SER A 225 1.44 13.22 -14.98
C SER A 225 2.60 12.55 -15.71
N LYS A 226 2.28 11.65 -16.64
CA LYS A 226 3.28 11.00 -17.51
C LYS A 226 3.48 11.83 -18.76
#